data_e553d5c93110da9ce254d43e8b03fc44
#
_entry.id   e553d5c93110da9ce254d43e8b03fc44
#
_cell.length_a   1.000
_cell.length_b   1.000
_cell.length_c   1.000
_cell.angle_alpha   90.00
_cell.angle_beta   90.00
_cell.angle_gamma   90.00
#
_symmetry.space_group_name_H-M   'P 1'
#
loop_
_entity.id
_entity.type
_entity.pdbx_description
1 polymer ?
#
loop_
_entity_poly.entity_id
_entity_poly.type
_entity_poly.pdbx_seq_one_letter_code
_entity_poly.pdbx_strand_id
1 'polypeptide(L)'
;MNKIFLPITFIALLFVSCSREKKEFGKDISTEASQITKGKQLFEQHCSSCHRFDQDAIGPNLSGLTRQVESTWIREFIQNPAAVLEKKDPRALALLEKYRTQMPSYPQLGEGDLDALLSYLHTFSTAPIPMSGDTTSNLIAEKVQDSGIRLELELFAQLPPSDSKPPLAKMTKMEAIPGTDRVMINDQRVGLYELVNQKPQLYLPLLNLRPKMVSQPGWATGLGSFAFHPEFEKNGLFYTSHTEPGGSGKADVGYTDSLKVFMQWVLTEWKATDPGAKKFEGTSREILRVNNSSQAHGMQELTFNPNATKGRDEDYGLLYIGYGDGGTAENGFPEISNHGGKGMYSSIWRIDPLGKTGRNGKYGIPASNPFAKSKDKAGELYAYGFRNPNRIFWDESGRLFATDIGQHSIEEINRIEAGQFYGWPIREGRFVINPYGSFRSLYPLPAGEEDLGIRYPFLQLEHDELVAIIGGYVVNSGPLKGKFVFGDVPSGRLFFVDLNVDNSQAQTWGIRYQGKEMSLKELVGQDRVDLKFGIDAKKQLYLMSKTNGVVYQVVEK
;
A
#
# COMPACT_ATOMS: atom_id res chain seq x y z
N MET A 1 -44.57 52.46 64.93
CA MET A 1 -43.80 51.27 64.44
C MET A 1 -44.62 50.67 63.31
N ASN A 2 -44.34 51.14 62.07
CA ASN A 2 -45.10 50.76 60.89
C ASN A 2 -44.33 49.60 60.18
N LYS A 3 -45.01 48.47 60.02
CA LYS A 3 -44.52 47.36 59.21
C LYS A 3 -45.03 47.53 57.77
N ILE A 4 -44.11 47.74 56.83
CA ILE A 4 -44.42 47.83 55.42
C ILE A 4 -44.36 46.37 54.86
N PHE A 5 -45.53 45.93 54.31
CA PHE A 5 -45.60 44.67 53.51
C PHE A 5 -45.32 44.98 52.04
N LEU A 6 -44.33 44.33 51.46
CA LEU A 6 -44.04 44.39 50.04
C LEU A 6 -44.64 43.14 49.37
N PRO A 7 -45.45 43.26 48.31
CA PRO A 7 -45.94 42.06 47.60
C PRO A 7 -44.89 41.49 46.66
N ILE A 8 -44.62 40.19 46.77
CA ILE A 8 -43.79 39.42 45.88
C ILE A 8 -44.64 39.03 44.68
N THR A 9 -44.31 39.61 43.51
CA THR A 9 -44.94 39.25 42.24
C THR A 9 -44.21 38.06 41.67
N PHE A 10 -44.88 36.90 41.58
CA PHE A 10 -44.39 35.69 40.96
C PHE A 10 -44.51 35.84 39.43
N ILE A 11 -43.35 35.98 38.73
CA ILE A 11 -43.29 35.92 37.27
C ILE A 11 -43.14 34.44 36.89
N ALA A 12 -44.21 33.86 36.36
CA ALA A 12 -44.19 32.53 35.76
C ALA A 12 -43.49 32.59 34.38
N LEU A 13 -42.25 32.13 34.30
CA LEU A 13 -41.56 31.91 33.03
C LEU A 13 -42.15 30.67 32.36
N LEU A 14 -42.98 30.89 31.34
CA LEU A 14 -43.42 29.84 30.41
C LEU A 14 -42.24 29.44 29.54
N PHE A 15 -41.60 28.31 29.89
CA PHE A 15 -40.68 27.62 28.97
C PHE A 15 -41.50 27.03 27.82
N VAL A 16 -41.52 27.72 26.67
CA VAL A 16 -41.97 27.12 25.42
C VAL A 16 -40.85 26.16 24.97
N SER A 17 -41.02 24.88 25.30
CA SER A 17 -40.23 23.80 24.74
C SER A 17 -40.59 23.67 23.26
N CYS A 18 -39.78 24.25 22.37
CA CYS A 18 -39.81 23.92 20.96
C CYS A 18 -39.27 22.49 20.78
N SER A 19 -40.13 21.51 20.88
CA SER A 19 -39.84 20.18 20.36
C SER A 19 -39.75 20.30 18.83
N ARG A 20 -38.53 20.35 18.30
CA ARG A 20 -38.29 20.10 16.87
C ARG A 20 -38.80 18.68 16.58
N GLU A 21 -39.96 18.55 15.98
CA GLU A 21 -40.40 17.30 15.38
C GLU A 21 -39.28 16.83 14.43
N LYS A 22 -38.68 15.69 14.72
CA LYS A 22 -37.75 15.05 13.81
C LYS A 22 -38.55 14.66 12.58
N LYS A 23 -38.28 15.31 11.44
CA LYS A 23 -38.86 14.96 10.14
C LYS A 23 -38.49 13.51 9.82
N GLU A 24 -39.44 12.60 9.77
CA GLU A 24 -39.23 11.22 9.38
C GLU A 24 -39.30 11.09 7.85
N PHE A 25 -38.22 10.72 7.22
CA PHE A 25 -38.14 10.47 5.77
C PHE A 25 -38.37 8.99 5.42
N GLY A 26 -38.68 8.72 4.14
CA GLY A 26 -38.76 7.37 3.57
C GLY A 26 -40.09 6.62 3.82
N LYS A 27 -41.13 7.28 4.39
CA LYS A 27 -42.47 6.69 4.55
C LYS A 27 -43.22 6.52 3.21
N ASP A 28 -42.80 7.23 2.20
CA ASP A 28 -43.33 7.23 0.83
C ASP A 28 -42.67 6.18 -0.10
N ILE A 29 -41.68 5.45 0.41
CA ILE A 29 -40.93 4.48 -0.37
C ILE A 29 -41.58 3.09 -0.27
N SER A 30 -41.83 2.46 -1.43
CA SER A 30 -42.40 1.12 -1.50
C SER A 30 -41.45 0.05 -0.94
N THR A 31 -42.01 -0.94 -0.24
CA THR A 31 -41.29 -2.13 0.27
C THR A 31 -41.66 -3.41 -0.48
N GLU A 32 -42.33 -3.28 -1.63
CA GLU A 32 -42.72 -4.40 -2.47
C GLU A 32 -41.52 -5.15 -3.04
N ALA A 33 -41.50 -6.49 -2.93
CA ALA A 33 -40.38 -7.32 -3.35
C ALA A 33 -40.02 -7.18 -4.84
N SER A 34 -41.02 -6.95 -5.69
CA SER A 34 -40.82 -6.72 -7.13
C SER A 34 -40.06 -5.43 -7.41
N GLN A 35 -40.39 -4.34 -6.68
CA GLN A 35 -39.71 -3.06 -6.77
C GLN A 35 -38.27 -3.17 -6.23
N ILE A 36 -38.08 -3.84 -5.10
CA ILE A 36 -36.74 -4.08 -4.54
C ILE A 36 -35.85 -4.87 -5.51
N THR A 37 -36.39 -5.92 -6.14
CA THR A 37 -35.64 -6.74 -7.10
C THR A 37 -35.23 -5.93 -8.34
N LYS A 38 -36.16 -5.14 -8.91
CA LYS A 38 -35.87 -4.25 -10.02
C LYS A 38 -34.85 -3.18 -9.63
N GLY A 39 -35.01 -2.58 -8.44
CA GLY A 39 -34.11 -1.57 -7.90
C GLY A 39 -32.68 -2.10 -7.68
N LYS A 40 -32.56 -3.37 -7.25
CA LYS A 40 -31.26 -4.04 -7.14
C LYS A 40 -30.54 -4.14 -8.48
N GLN A 41 -31.24 -4.56 -9.53
CA GLN A 41 -30.66 -4.65 -10.87
C GLN A 41 -30.22 -3.28 -11.40
N LEU A 42 -31.02 -2.23 -11.20
CA LEU A 42 -30.67 -0.87 -11.60
C LEU A 42 -29.45 -0.35 -10.80
N PHE A 43 -29.38 -0.65 -9.50
CA PHE A 43 -28.25 -0.29 -8.67
C PHE A 43 -26.97 -0.98 -9.14
N GLU A 44 -27.01 -2.28 -9.38
CA GLU A 44 -25.88 -3.07 -9.88
C GLU A 44 -25.39 -2.55 -11.24
N GLN A 45 -26.30 -2.14 -12.11
CA GLN A 45 -25.99 -1.64 -13.44
C GLN A 45 -25.40 -0.22 -13.46
N HIS A 46 -25.89 0.69 -12.59
CA HIS A 46 -25.62 2.11 -12.72
C HIS A 46 -24.90 2.74 -11.53
N CYS A 47 -24.98 2.15 -10.33
CA CYS A 47 -24.60 2.81 -9.09
C CYS A 47 -23.47 2.09 -8.34
N SER A 48 -23.40 0.75 -8.44
CA SER A 48 -22.50 -0.09 -7.65
C SER A 48 -21.01 0.15 -7.91
N SER A 49 -20.67 0.74 -9.07
CA SER A 49 -19.28 1.11 -9.38
C SER A 49 -18.74 2.26 -8.51
N CYS A 50 -19.66 3.10 -7.98
CA CYS A 50 -19.29 4.30 -7.24
C CYS A 50 -19.83 4.32 -5.81
N HIS A 51 -20.86 3.53 -5.48
CA HIS A 51 -21.54 3.56 -4.19
C HIS A 51 -21.62 2.20 -3.53
N ARG A 52 -21.58 2.19 -2.18
CA ARG A 52 -21.73 1.03 -1.30
C ARG A 52 -22.76 1.33 -0.21
N PHE A 53 -23.15 0.30 0.57
CA PHE A 53 -24.08 0.44 1.72
C PHE A 53 -23.37 0.28 3.07
N ASP A 54 -22.09 0.06 3.05
CA ASP A 54 -21.27 -0.27 4.19
C ASP A 54 -20.08 0.69 4.36
N GLN A 55 -19.66 1.38 3.28
CA GLN A 55 -18.55 2.32 3.32
C GLN A 55 -18.68 3.42 2.26
N ASP A 56 -17.90 4.48 2.41
CA ASP A 56 -17.62 5.43 1.34
C ASP A 56 -16.76 4.77 0.27
N ALA A 57 -17.05 5.07 -0.99
CA ALA A 57 -16.30 4.61 -2.16
C ALA A 57 -15.87 5.82 -3.01
N ILE A 58 -16.00 5.76 -4.34
CA ILE A 58 -15.85 6.97 -5.19
C ILE A 58 -16.89 8.03 -4.80
N GLY A 59 -18.08 7.59 -4.39
CA GLY A 59 -19.14 8.39 -3.81
C GLY A 59 -19.46 7.97 -2.38
N PRO A 60 -20.47 8.63 -1.74
CA PRO A 60 -20.85 8.34 -0.37
C PRO A 60 -21.41 6.93 -0.18
N ASN A 61 -21.26 6.41 1.04
CA ASN A 61 -22.07 5.33 1.58
C ASN A 61 -23.55 5.71 1.53
N LEU A 62 -24.38 4.82 0.99
CA LEU A 62 -25.81 5.05 0.83
C LEU A 62 -26.69 4.42 1.92
N SER A 63 -26.11 3.72 2.91
CA SER A 63 -26.86 3.21 4.05
C SER A 63 -27.51 4.35 4.83
N GLY A 64 -28.77 4.18 5.18
CA GLY A 64 -29.55 5.19 5.90
C GLY A 64 -29.94 6.41 5.07
N LEU A 65 -29.53 6.53 3.80
CA LEU A 65 -29.80 7.69 2.96
C LEU A 65 -31.29 8.05 2.94
N THR A 66 -32.17 7.07 2.71
CA THR A 66 -33.62 7.25 2.62
C THR A 66 -34.31 7.62 3.93
N ARG A 67 -33.58 7.53 5.06
CA ARG A 67 -34.04 8.01 6.39
C ARG A 67 -33.50 9.39 6.76
N GLN A 68 -32.54 9.88 5.97
CA GLN A 68 -31.86 11.16 6.25
C GLN A 68 -32.17 12.23 5.20
N VAL A 69 -32.62 11.83 4.00
CA VAL A 69 -32.81 12.71 2.86
C VAL A 69 -34.19 12.47 2.24
N GLU A 70 -34.83 13.56 1.80
CA GLU A 70 -36.10 13.47 1.09
C GLU A 70 -35.96 12.67 -0.21
N SER A 71 -36.92 11.80 -0.51
CA SER A 71 -36.98 11.01 -1.74
C SER A 71 -36.95 11.89 -2.99
N THR A 72 -37.58 13.04 -2.95
CA THR A 72 -37.60 14.05 -4.01
C THR A 72 -36.20 14.59 -4.32
N TRP A 73 -35.42 14.93 -3.27
CA TRP A 73 -34.03 15.37 -3.42
C TRP A 73 -33.15 14.27 -4.02
N ILE A 74 -33.31 13.01 -3.56
CA ILE A 74 -32.54 11.87 -4.06
C ILE A 74 -32.82 11.67 -5.56
N ARG A 75 -34.08 11.74 -5.99
CA ARG A 75 -34.48 11.62 -7.40
C ARG A 75 -33.86 12.73 -8.25
N GLU A 76 -34.01 13.99 -7.84
CA GLU A 76 -33.45 15.14 -8.55
C GLU A 76 -31.93 15.03 -8.66
N PHE A 77 -31.24 14.61 -7.59
CA PHE A 77 -29.80 14.47 -7.60
C PHE A 77 -29.33 13.31 -8.50
N ILE A 78 -30.07 12.18 -8.56
CA ILE A 78 -29.76 11.08 -9.49
C ILE A 78 -29.92 11.53 -10.93
N GLN A 79 -31.00 12.21 -11.24
CA GLN A 79 -31.30 12.62 -12.62
C GLN A 79 -30.38 13.74 -13.12
N ASN A 80 -30.10 14.74 -12.29
CA ASN A 80 -29.30 15.89 -12.70
C ASN A 80 -28.51 16.53 -11.54
N PRO A 81 -27.40 15.92 -11.11
CA PRO A 81 -26.55 16.48 -10.03
C PRO A 81 -26.02 17.87 -10.34
N ALA A 82 -25.74 18.18 -11.62
CA ALA A 82 -25.23 19.48 -12.02
C ALA A 82 -26.21 20.61 -11.72
N ALA A 83 -27.49 20.42 -12.03
CA ALA A 83 -28.53 21.41 -11.74
C ALA A 83 -28.72 21.65 -10.24
N VAL A 84 -28.56 20.60 -9.41
CA VAL A 84 -28.63 20.73 -7.95
C VAL A 84 -27.42 21.51 -7.41
N LEU A 85 -26.22 21.28 -7.97
CA LEU A 85 -25.01 22.06 -7.65
C LEU A 85 -25.13 23.53 -8.07
N GLU A 86 -25.69 23.81 -9.24
CA GLU A 86 -25.94 25.18 -9.72
C GLU A 86 -26.89 25.97 -8.81
N LYS A 87 -27.87 25.29 -8.20
CA LYS A 87 -28.77 25.87 -7.18
C LYS A 87 -28.03 26.14 -5.85
N LYS A 88 -26.75 25.82 -5.74
CA LYS A 88 -25.92 25.95 -4.53
C LYS A 88 -26.50 25.18 -3.34
N ASP A 89 -27.07 24.01 -3.59
CA ASP A 89 -27.58 23.14 -2.54
C ASP A 89 -26.46 22.79 -1.55
N PRO A 90 -26.63 23.04 -0.25
CA PRO A 90 -25.55 22.85 0.73
C PRO A 90 -25.07 21.41 0.82
N ARG A 91 -25.98 20.42 0.68
CA ARG A 91 -25.62 19.00 0.72
C ARG A 91 -24.84 18.61 -0.52
N ALA A 92 -25.26 19.03 -1.70
CA ALA A 92 -24.57 18.75 -2.94
C ALA A 92 -23.16 19.36 -2.96
N LEU A 93 -23.00 20.59 -2.49
CA LEU A 93 -21.70 21.25 -2.36
C LEU A 93 -20.78 20.52 -1.38
N ALA A 94 -21.28 20.10 -0.21
CA ALA A 94 -20.51 19.34 0.76
C ALA A 94 -20.05 17.97 0.21
N LEU A 95 -20.90 17.29 -0.57
CA LEU A 95 -20.54 16.05 -1.25
C LEU A 95 -19.44 16.29 -2.29
N LEU A 96 -19.56 17.32 -3.13
CA LEU A 96 -18.54 17.66 -4.13
C LEU A 96 -17.20 18.03 -3.46
N GLU A 97 -17.23 18.76 -2.37
CA GLU A 97 -16.03 19.12 -1.61
C GLU A 97 -15.35 17.89 -1.02
N LYS A 98 -16.13 16.98 -0.41
CA LYS A 98 -15.60 15.77 0.23
C LYS A 98 -15.03 14.77 -0.76
N TYR A 99 -15.79 14.45 -1.83
CA TYR A 99 -15.43 13.36 -2.75
C TYR A 99 -14.64 13.83 -3.97
N ARG A 100 -14.56 15.15 -4.22
CA ARG A 100 -13.83 15.74 -5.36
C ARG A 100 -14.24 15.17 -6.72
N THR A 101 -15.41 14.56 -6.79
CA THR A 101 -15.96 13.91 -7.99
C THR A 101 -17.43 14.28 -8.11
N GLN A 102 -17.83 14.72 -9.30
CA GLN A 102 -19.23 14.98 -9.59
C GLN A 102 -19.91 13.69 -10.02
N MET A 103 -21.03 13.35 -9.41
CA MET A 103 -21.84 12.21 -9.80
C MET A 103 -22.32 12.36 -11.26
N PRO A 104 -22.28 11.31 -12.08
CA PRO A 104 -22.89 11.31 -13.42
C PRO A 104 -24.41 11.51 -13.36
N SER A 105 -24.99 12.11 -14.39
CA SER A 105 -26.44 12.28 -14.54
C SER A 105 -27.06 11.02 -15.16
N TYR A 106 -28.25 10.64 -14.67
CA TYR A 106 -29.03 9.51 -15.18
C TYR A 106 -30.44 9.96 -15.61
N PRO A 107 -30.57 10.86 -16.61
CA PRO A 107 -31.87 11.40 -17.03
C PRO A 107 -32.78 10.35 -17.71
N GLN A 108 -32.21 9.21 -18.12
CA GLN A 108 -32.96 8.10 -18.73
C GLN A 108 -33.74 7.26 -17.69
N LEU A 109 -33.44 7.38 -16.39
CA LEU A 109 -34.20 6.68 -15.35
C LEU A 109 -35.56 7.41 -15.15
N GLY A 110 -36.63 6.76 -15.58
CA GLY A 110 -37.99 7.26 -15.37
C GLY A 110 -38.48 7.09 -13.93
N GLU A 111 -39.64 7.68 -13.61
CA GLU A 111 -40.20 7.65 -12.24
C GLU A 111 -40.29 6.22 -11.67
N GLY A 112 -40.77 5.23 -12.48
CA GLY A 112 -40.86 3.85 -12.03
C GLY A 112 -39.50 3.13 -11.82
N ASP A 113 -38.41 3.64 -12.43
CA ASP A 113 -37.06 3.14 -12.19
C ASP A 113 -36.49 3.77 -10.92
N LEU A 114 -36.75 5.05 -10.71
CA LEU A 114 -36.38 5.77 -9.49
C LEU A 114 -37.12 5.22 -8.27
N ASP A 115 -38.43 4.88 -8.40
CA ASP A 115 -39.20 4.21 -7.34
C ASP A 115 -38.57 2.87 -6.97
N ALA A 116 -38.24 2.06 -7.96
CA ALA A 116 -37.59 0.78 -7.74
C ALA A 116 -36.22 0.95 -7.08
N LEU A 117 -35.41 1.88 -7.56
CA LEU A 117 -34.10 2.17 -7.00
C LEU A 117 -34.20 2.64 -5.53
N LEU A 118 -35.13 3.56 -5.24
CA LEU A 118 -35.38 4.00 -3.86
C LEU A 118 -35.85 2.86 -2.96
N SER A 119 -36.70 1.96 -3.47
CA SER A 119 -37.15 0.76 -2.75
C SER A 119 -35.98 -0.13 -2.37
N TYR A 120 -35.01 -0.33 -3.28
CA TYR A 120 -33.80 -1.08 -2.98
C TYR A 120 -32.90 -0.34 -1.98
N LEU A 121 -32.62 0.95 -2.18
CA LEU A 121 -31.85 1.76 -1.24
C LEU A 121 -32.49 1.74 0.18
N HIS A 122 -33.81 1.69 0.26
CA HIS A 122 -34.55 1.67 1.53
C HIS A 122 -34.39 0.35 2.31
N THR A 123 -34.02 -0.75 1.66
CA THR A 123 -33.67 -1.99 2.38
C THR A 123 -32.45 -1.84 3.28
N PHE A 124 -31.60 -0.84 3.00
CA PHE A 124 -30.43 -0.44 3.79
C PHE A 124 -30.73 0.81 4.63
N SER A 125 -31.94 0.94 5.13
CA SER A 125 -32.40 2.15 5.83
C SER A 125 -31.82 2.33 7.25
N THR A 126 -31.23 1.29 7.81
CA THR A 126 -30.43 1.39 9.04
C THR A 126 -29.01 1.72 8.68
N ALA A 127 -28.44 2.78 9.26
CA ALA A 127 -27.00 2.97 9.20
C ALA A 127 -26.31 1.70 9.70
N PRO A 128 -25.14 1.32 9.12
CA PRO A 128 -24.36 0.23 9.68
C PRO A 128 -24.22 0.49 11.18
N ILE A 129 -24.48 -0.51 12.00
CA ILE A 129 -24.23 -0.41 13.44
C ILE A 129 -22.74 -0.07 13.53
N PRO A 130 -22.36 1.08 14.11
CA PRO A 130 -20.96 1.32 14.39
C PRO A 130 -20.51 0.11 15.20
N MET A 131 -19.49 -0.60 14.75
CA MET A 131 -18.90 -1.64 15.57
C MET A 131 -18.50 -0.94 16.86
N SER A 132 -19.16 -1.29 17.97
CA SER A 132 -19.00 -0.64 19.26
C SER A 132 -17.60 -0.94 19.79
N GLY A 133 -16.76 0.02 19.70
CA GLY A 133 -15.43 0.05 20.26
C GLY A 133 -14.88 1.42 19.94
N ASP A 134 -14.52 2.18 20.96
CA ASP A 134 -13.81 3.42 20.76
C ASP A 134 -12.59 3.13 19.90
N THR A 135 -12.40 3.95 18.87
CA THR A 135 -11.12 4.07 18.17
C THR A 135 -10.12 4.53 19.21
N THR A 136 -9.40 3.59 19.79
CA THR A 136 -8.45 3.89 20.84
C THR A 136 -7.24 4.58 20.22
N SER A 137 -7.02 5.82 20.56
CA SER A 137 -5.68 6.41 20.57
C SER A 137 -4.82 5.59 21.54
N ASN A 138 -3.59 5.26 21.18
CA ASN A 138 -2.68 4.32 21.86
C ASN A 138 -3.11 2.85 21.75
N LEU A 139 -3.20 2.35 20.52
CA LEU A 139 -3.42 0.93 20.22
C LEU A 139 -2.31 0.06 20.79
N ILE A 140 -1.07 0.59 20.82
CA ILE A 140 0.12 -0.06 21.37
C ILE A 140 0.64 0.78 22.54
N ALA A 141 0.45 0.27 23.76
CA ALA A 141 0.81 1.00 24.98
C ALA A 141 2.34 1.17 25.16
N GLU A 142 3.11 0.21 24.68
CA GLU A 142 4.56 0.22 24.79
C GLU A 142 5.17 1.08 23.68
N LYS A 143 5.81 2.20 24.07
CA LYS A 143 6.48 3.10 23.11
C LYS A 143 7.93 2.71 22.89
N VAL A 144 8.41 2.97 21.66
CA VAL A 144 9.76 2.65 21.24
C VAL A 144 10.78 3.46 22.03
N GLN A 145 11.76 2.75 22.64
CA GLN A 145 12.80 3.36 23.43
C GLN A 145 14.02 3.73 22.59
N ASP A 146 14.71 4.80 22.97
CA ASP A 146 16.01 5.15 22.39
C ASP A 146 17.09 4.23 22.97
N SER A 147 17.82 3.54 22.11
CA SER A 147 18.93 2.67 22.51
C SER A 147 20.18 3.41 22.96
N GLY A 148 20.28 4.71 22.70
CA GLY A 148 21.50 5.49 22.86
C GLY A 148 22.58 5.24 21.79
N ILE A 149 22.38 4.30 20.87
CA ILE A 149 23.32 4.03 19.79
C ILE A 149 23.29 5.19 18.79
N ARG A 150 24.48 5.72 18.48
CA ARG A 150 24.68 6.79 17.49
C ARG A 150 25.81 6.40 16.54
N LEU A 151 25.47 6.24 15.24
CA LEU A 151 26.45 5.83 14.23
C LEU A 151 26.84 7.00 13.34
N GLU A 152 28.11 7.05 12.96
CA GLU A 152 28.61 8.09 12.06
C GLU A 152 28.15 7.83 10.64
N LEU A 153 27.77 8.87 9.89
CA LEU A 153 27.51 8.84 8.47
C LEU A 153 28.62 9.54 7.70
N GLU A 154 29.03 8.93 6.60
CA GLU A 154 29.92 9.55 5.62
C GLU A 154 29.20 9.68 4.27
N LEU A 155 29.43 10.80 3.58
CA LEU A 155 28.93 10.97 2.21
C LEU A 155 29.57 9.90 1.33
N PHE A 156 28.76 9.06 0.70
CA PHE A 156 29.26 8.02 -0.18
C PHE A 156 29.09 8.36 -1.66
N ALA A 157 27.87 8.70 -2.08
CA ALA A 157 27.58 9.05 -3.46
C ALA A 157 26.39 10.01 -3.53
N GLN A 158 26.28 10.69 -4.67
CA GLN A 158 25.10 11.52 -5.00
C GLN A 158 24.67 11.20 -6.43
N LEU A 159 23.40 10.86 -6.62
CA LEU A 159 22.84 10.66 -7.95
C LEU A 159 22.62 12.01 -8.63
N PRO A 160 22.76 12.05 -9.97
CA PRO A 160 22.36 13.22 -10.74
C PRO A 160 20.88 13.52 -10.49
N PRO A 161 20.49 14.78 -10.26
CA PRO A 161 19.10 15.15 -10.12
C PRO A 161 18.29 14.75 -11.37
N SER A 162 17.20 14.02 -11.17
CA SER A 162 16.23 13.69 -12.21
C SER A 162 15.01 14.62 -12.21
N ASP A 163 15.00 15.59 -11.29
CA ASP A 163 14.02 16.68 -11.20
C ASP A 163 14.70 17.93 -10.64
N SER A 164 14.12 19.09 -10.93
CA SER A 164 14.58 20.39 -10.40
C SER A 164 14.10 20.68 -8.98
N LYS A 165 13.14 19.90 -8.48
CA LYS A 165 12.54 20.02 -7.14
C LYS A 165 12.63 18.68 -6.40
N PRO A 166 12.71 18.69 -5.07
CA PRO A 166 12.62 17.46 -4.28
C PRO A 166 11.34 16.64 -4.55
N PRO A 167 11.48 15.32 -4.63
CA PRO A 167 12.70 14.54 -4.48
C PRO A 167 13.63 14.67 -5.69
N LEU A 168 14.92 15.00 -5.46
CA LEU A 168 15.89 15.22 -6.54
C LEU A 168 16.23 13.94 -7.31
N ALA A 169 16.28 12.78 -6.62
CA ALA A 169 16.43 11.46 -7.25
C ALA A 169 15.57 10.44 -6.53
N LYS A 170 14.70 9.73 -7.27
CA LYS A 170 13.72 8.78 -6.69
C LYS A 170 14.34 7.38 -6.50
N MET A 171 15.39 7.26 -5.67
CA MET A 171 16.05 6.00 -5.35
C MET A 171 15.13 5.07 -4.55
N THR A 172 15.10 3.76 -4.87
CA THR A 172 14.31 2.78 -4.10
C THR A 172 15.15 1.64 -3.56
N LYS A 173 16.19 1.24 -4.28
CA LYS A 173 16.99 0.06 -3.98
C LYS A 173 18.44 0.29 -4.37
N MET A 174 19.36 -0.22 -3.56
CA MET A 174 20.79 -0.26 -3.82
C MET A 174 21.31 -1.61 -3.34
N GLU A 175 21.86 -2.41 -4.25
CA GLU A 175 22.39 -3.75 -3.97
C GLU A 175 23.57 -4.08 -4.90
N ALA A 176 24.44 -4.96 -4.44
CA ALA A 176 25.50 -5.51 -5.29
C ALA A 176 24.94 -6.54 -6.28
N ILE A 177 25.56 -6.63 -7.47
CA ILE A 177 25.35 -7.76 -8.39
C ILE A 177 25.89 -9.02 -7.72
N PRO A 178 25.12 -10.13 -7.63
CA PRO A 178 25.56 -11.36 -6.99
C PRO A 178 26.91 -11.85 -7.49
N GLY A 179 27.83 -12.17 -6.56
CA GLY A 179 29.16 -12.67 -6.88
C GLY A 179 30.18 -11.61 -7.28
N THR A 180 29.81 -10.31 -7.26
CA THR A 180 30.70 -9.20 -7.66
C THR A 180 30.72 -8.07 -6.63
N ASP A 181 31.67 -7.14 -6.76
CA ASP A 181 31.72 -5.88 -6.00
C ASP A 181 30.97 -4.72 -6.69
N ARG A 182 30.28 -4.98 -7.82
CA ARG A 182 29.53 -3.99 -8.58
C ARG A 182 28.24 -3.63 -7.85
N VAL A 183 28.10 -2.38 -7.47
CA VAL A 183 26.92 -1.88 -6.74
C VAL A 183 26.00 -1.14 -7.70
N MET A 184 24.74 -1.57 -7.72
CA MET A 184 23.67 -0.99 -8.55
C MET A 184 22.70 -0.20 -7.70
N ILE A 185 22.24 0.93 -8.23
CA ILE A 185 21.23 1.79 -7.61
C ILE A 185 20.27 2.29 -8.67
N ASN A 186 18.99 2.36 -8.38
CA ASN A 186 17.99 2.88 -9.32
C ASN A 186 17.56 4.31 -9.02
N ASP A 187 17.18 5.03 -10.08
CA ASP A 187 16.26 6.17 -10.02
C ASP A 187 14.98 5.81 -10.78
N GLN A 188 13.83 5.93 -10.11
CA GLN A 188 12.51 5.57 -10.67
C GLN A 188 12.18 6.33 -11.96
N ARG A 189 12.75 7.53 -12.18
CA ARG A 189 12.51 8.38 -13.36
C ARG A 189 13.41 8.04 -14.54
N VAL A 190 14.57 7.48 -14.28
CA VAL A 190 15.65 7.34 -15.30
C VAL A 190 15.96 5.88 -15.62
N GLY A 191 16.32 5.10 -14.59
CA GLY A 191 16.79 3.74 -14.79
C GLY A 191 17.77 3.29 -13.72
N LEU A 192 18.72 2.45 -14.12
CA LEU A 192 19.72 1.82 -13.25
C LEU A 192 21.08 2.46 -13.43
N TYR A 193 21.72 2.80 -12.34
CA TYR A 193 23.11 3.27 -12.29
C TYR A 193 23.99 2.22 -11.63
N GLU A 194 25.24 2.13 -12.07
CA GLU A 194 26.34 1.47 -11.36
C GLU A 194 27.15 2.52 -10.60
N LEU A 195 27.50 2.26 -9.35
CA LEU A 195 28.38 3.14 -8.56
C LEU A 195 29.83 2.75 -8.76
N VAL A 196 30.52 3.40 -9.69
CA VAL A 196 31.94 3.15 -10.00
C VAL A 196 32.80 4.19 -9.27
N ASN A 197 33.61 3.75 -8.32
CA ASN A 197 34.38 4.66 -7.45
C ASN A 197 33.49 5.76 -6.85
N GLN A 198 32.36 5.36 -6.29
CA GLN A 198 31.35 6.22 -5.66
C GLN A 198 30.65 7.21 -6.63
N LYS A 199 30.90 7.10 -7.93
CA LYS A 199 30.28 7.95 -8.96
C LYS A 199 29.21 7.16 -9.72
N PRO A 200 27.98 7.67 -9.82
CA PRO A 200 26.90 7.01 -10.56
C PRO A 200 27.17 7.07 -12.06
N GLN A 201 27.18 5.93 -12.71
CA GLN A 201 27.26 5.75 -14.15
C GLN A 201 26.00 5.07 -14.64
N LEU A 202 25.28 5.67 -15.59
CA LEU A 202 24.03 5.11 -16.09
C LEU A 202 24.29 3.82 -16.83
N TYR A 203 23.84 2.69 -16.21
CA TYR A 203 23.96 1.34 -16.76
C TYR A 203 22.79 1.02 -17.70
N LEU A 204 21.54 1.15 -17.20
CA LEU A 204 20.31 0.86 -17.97
C LEU A 204 19.48 2.14 -18.09
N PRO A 205 19.44 2.79 -19.27
CA PRO A 205 18.59 3.96 -19.52
C PRO A 205 17.14 3.51 -19.77
N LEU A 206 16.42 3.11 -18.70
CA LEU A 206 15.13 2.43 -18.80
C LEU A 206 14.09 3.31 -19.51
N LEU A 207 14.03 4.60 -19.22
CA LEU A 207 13.09 5.51 -19.88
C LEU A 207 13.25 5.52 -21.41
N ASN A 208 14.51 5.44 -21.91
CA ASN A 208 14.79 5.38 -23.35
C ASN A 208 14.40 4.02 -23.95
N LEU A 209 14.61 2.94 -23.21
CA LEU A 209 14.33 1.57 -23.66
C LEU A 209 12.84 1.18 -23.49
N ARG A 210 12.11 1.87 -22.63
CA ARG A 210 10.69 1.69 -22.35
C ARG A 210 9.97 3.05 -22.41
N PRO A 211 9.75 3.61 -23.61
CA PRO A 211 9.22 4.98 -23.78
C PRO A 211 7.79 5.18 -23.26
N LYS A 212 7.06 4.08 -22.99
CA LYS A 212 5.77 4.13 -22.29
C LYS A 212 5.89 4.22 -20.78
N MET A 213 7.10 4.08 -20.21
CA MET A 213 7.30 4.18 -18.77
C MET A 213 6.84 5.55 -18.27
N VAL A 214 6.08 5.54 -17.17
CA VAL A 214 5.66 6.75 -16.45
C VAL A 214 6.17 6.72 -15.03
N SER A 215 6.68 7.86 -14.55
CA SER A 215 7.15 8.05 -13.18
C SER A 215 6.32 9.07 -12.40
N GLN A 216 5.16 9.44 -12.95
CA GLN A 216 4.16 10.36 -12.42
C GLN A 216 2.76 9.78 -12.71
N PRO A 217 1.74 10.08 -11.90
CA PRO A 217 1.82 10.73 -10.59
C PRO A 217 2.31 9.76 -9.51
N GLY A 218 2.56 10.30 -8.33
CA GLY A 218 2.84 9.53 -7.11
C GLY A 218 4.30 9.22 -6.83
N TRP A 219 4.53 8.65 -5.66
CA TRP A 219 5.86 8.41 -5.09
C TRP A 219 6.45 7.06 -5.46
N ALA A 220 5.58 6.12 -5.88
CA ALA A 220 5.94 4.72 -6.14
C ALA A 220 6.09 4.39 -7.63
N THR A 221 5.70 5.30 -8.53
CA THR A 221 5.70 5.10 -9.98
C THR A 221 7.08 5.25 -10.62
N GLY A 222 7.28 4.58 -11.74
CA GLY A 222 8.55 4.51 -12.46
C GLY A 222 9.21 3.14 -12.33
N LEU A 223 10.54 3.09 -12.33
CA LEU A 223 11.32 1.88 -12.05
C LEU A 223 11.17 1.50 -10.57
N GLY A 224 10.27 0.57 -10.24
CA GLY A 224 9.94 0.18 -8.87
C GLY A 224 11.08 -0.56 -8.17
N SER A 225 11.58 -1.62 -8.80
CA SER A 225 12.64 -2.46 -8.26
C SER A 225 13.46 -3.14 -9.36
N PHE A 226 14.57 -3.76 -8.96
CA PHE A 226 15.40 -4.60 -9.83
C PHE A 226 15.94 -5.78 -9.04
N ALA A 227 16.30 -6.86 -9.76
CA ALA A 227 17.02 -8.00 -9.21
C ALA A 227 17.90 -8.65 -10.27
N PHE A 228 19.17 -8.85 -9.96
CA PHE A 228 20.10 -9.61 -10.80
C PHE A 228 20.00 -11.10 -10.49
N HIS A 229 19.92 -11.92 -11.53
CA HIS A 229 19.93 -13.38 -11.36
C HIS A 229 21.20 -13.84 -10.61
N PRO A 230 21.12 -14.83 -9.70
CA PRO A 230 22.31 -15.30 -8.96
C PRO A 230 23.50 -15.71 -9.84
N GLU A 231 23.24 -16.08 -11.11
CA GLU A 231 24.28 -16.40 -12.11
C GLU A 231 24.42 -15.30 -13.18
N PHE A 232 24.17 -14.04 -12.85
CA PHE A 232 24.22 -12.93 -13.82
C PHE A 232 25.52 -12.91 -14.62
N GLU A 233 26.67 -13.11 -13.99
CA GLU A 233 27.97 -13.13 -14.68
C GLU A 233 28.09 -14.21 -15.77
N LYS A 234 27.28 -15.27 -15.69
CA LYS A 234 27.26 -16.36 -16.68
C LYS A 234 26.14 -16.22 -17.69
N ASN A 235 24.95 -15.78 -17.25
CA ASN A 235 23.76 -15.79 -18.09
C ASN A 235 23.29 -14.39 -18.55
N GLY A 236 23.83 -13.33 -17.95
CA GLY A 236 23.49 -11.93 -18.27
C GLY A 236 22.08 -11.51 -17.88
N LEU A 237 21.36 -12.31 -17.07
CA LEU A 237 19.94 -12.09 -16.79
C LEU A 237 19.74 -11.19 -15.56
N PHE A 238 18.86 -10.21 -15.69
CA PHE A 238 18.34 -9.42 -14.58
C PHE A 238 16.91 -8.97 -14.88
N TYR A 239 16.22 -8.53 -13.86
CA TYR A 239 14.79 -8.21 -13.90
C TYR A 239 14.52 -6.81 -13.38
N THR A 240 13.53 -6.14 -13.97
CA THR A 240 13.04 -4.84 -13.47
C THR A 240 11.53 -4.83 -13.44
N SER A 241 10.96 -4.11 -12.48
CA SER A 241 9.55 -3.73 -12.48
C SER A 241 9.40 -2.25 -12.79
N HIS A 242 8.45 -1.88 -13.65
CA HIS A 242 8.18 -0.48 -13.95
C HIS A 242 6.70 -0.24 -14.24
N THR A 243 6.29 1.03 -14.21
CA THR A 243 4.91 1.42 -14.47
C THR A 243 4.73 2.02 -15.85
N GLU A 244 3.60 1.69 -16.49
CA GLU A 244 3.09 2.27 -17.72
C GLU A 244 1.64 2.77 -17.51
N PRO A 245 1.09 3.68 -18.34
CA PRO A 245 -0.31 4.07 -18.25
C PRO A 245 -1.26 2.89 -18.38
N GLY A 246 -2.43 2.98 -17.76
CA GLY A 246 -3.50 2.01 -17.95
C GLY A 246 -3.83 1.81 -19.44
N GLY A 247 -3.99 0.55 -19.88
CA GLY A 247 -4.28 0.21 -21.25
C GLY A 247 -3.07 0.23 -22.21
N SER A 248 -1.83 0.36 -21.73
CA SER A 248 -0.61 0.33 -22.54
C SER A 248 -0.36 -1.01 -23.22
N GLY A 249 -0.88 -2.11 -22.63
CA GLY A 249 -0.78 -3.46 -23.17
C GLY A 249 -1.84 -4.40 -22.57
N LYS A 250 -1.97 -5.60 -23.14
CA LYS A 250 -2.85 -6.63 -22.60
C LYS A 250 -2.29 -7.12 -21.28
N ALA A 251 -3.05 -7.00 -20.20
CA ALA A 251 -2.65 -7.49 -18.89
C ALA A 251 -2.78 -9.02 -18.79
N ASP A 252 -1.84 -9.64 -18.10
CA ASP A 252 -1.88 -11.06 -17.72
C ASP A 252 -2.65 -11.25 -16.40
N VAL A 253 -2.63 -10.21 -15.55
CA VAL A 253 -3.36 -10.15 -14.28
C VAL A 253 -4.17 -8.86 -14.26
N GLY A 254 -5.43 -8.98 -13.92
CA GLY A 254 -6.37 -7.87 -13.88
C GLY A 254 -7.52 -8.15 -12.92
N TYR A 255 -8.49 -7.26 -12.94
CA TYR A 255 -9.73 -7.32 -12.19
C TYR A 255 -10.90 -6.95 -13.11
N THR A 256 -12.12 -6.93 -12.57
CA THR A 256 -13.34 -6.66 -13.33
C THR A 256 -13.34 -5.27 -13.99
N ASP A 257 -14.06 -5.12 -15.10
CA ASP A 257 -14.15 -3.89 -15.90
C ASP A 257 -14.79 -2.70 -15.15
N SER A 258 -15.44 -2.96 -14.00
CA SER A 258 -16.04 -1.92 -13.15
C SER A 258 -15.01 -1.05 -12.42
N LEU A 259 -13.78 -1.54 -12.25
CA LEU A 259 -12.70 -0.77 -11.61
C LEU A 259 -11.73 -0.25 -12.68
N LYS A 260 -11.57 1.07 -12.75
CA LYS A 260 -10.70 1.71 -13.73
C LYS A 260 -9.24 1.27 -13.57
N VAL A 261 -8.61 0.86 -14.65
CA VAL A 261 -7.16 0.65 -14.70
C VAL A 261 -6.46 2.00 -14.79
N PHE A 262 -5.82 2.39 -13.69
CA PHE A 262 -5.08 3.65 -13.62
C PHE A 262 -3.70 3.52 -14.28
N MET A 263 -2.98 2.45 -13.96
CA MET A 263 -1.68 2.12 -14.55
C MET A 263 -1.48 0.62 -14.66
N GLN A 264 -0.40 0.23 -15.30
CA GLN A 264 0.04 -1.16 -15.37
C GLN A 264 1.45 -1.29 -14.83
N TRP A 265 1.68 -2.34 -14.03
CA TRP A 265 3.02 -2.77 -13.65
C TRP A 265 3.53 -3.81 -14.63
N VAL A 266 4.76 -3.65 -15.07
CA VAL A 266 5.40 -4.52 -16.04
C VAL A 266 6.67 -5.11 -15.46
N LEU A 267 6.73 -6.44 -15.38
CA LEU A 267 7.95 -7.19 -15.08
C LEU A 267 8.68 -7.47 -16.38
N THR A 268 9.92 -7.01 -16.49
CA THR A 268 10.77 -7.18 -17.66
C THR A 268 12.02 -7.95 -17.32
N GLU A 269 12.34 -8.99 -18.10
CA GLU A 269 13.63 -9.65 -18.13
C GLU A 269 14.54 -8.95 -19.13
N TRP A 270 15.77 -8.73 -18.72
CA TRP A 270 16.86 -8.21 -19.53
C TRP A 270 17.95 -9.26 -19.63
N LYS A 271 18.55 -9.36 -20.82
CA LYS A 271 19.70 -10.24 -21.07
C LYS A 271 20.83 -9.40 -21.62
N ALA A 272 21.84 -9.14 -20.79
CA ALA A 272 23.05 -8.45 -21.20
C ALA A 272 23.88 -9.33 -22.16
N THR A 273 24.37 -8.76 -23.23
CA THR A 273 25.27 -9.41 -24.16
C THR A 273 26.64 -9.65 -23.51
N ASP A 274 27.12 -8.65 -22.76
CA ASP A 274 28.31 -8.73 -21.93
C ASP A 274 27.94 -8.34 -20.48
N PRO A 275 27.90 -9.29 -19.54
CA PRO A 275 27.64 -9.01 -18.13
C PRO A 275 28.66 -8.08 -17.48
N GLY A 276 29.90 -8.02 -17.98
CA GLY A 276 30.97 -7.16 -17.49
C GLY A 276 30.92 -5.72 -17.99
N ALA A 277 30.08 -5.42 -18.98
CA ALA A 277 29.99 -4.11 -19.60
C ALA A 277 29.51 -3.04 -18.59
N LYS A 278 30.00 -1.80 -18.76
CA LYS A 278 29.64 -0.63 -17.96
C LYS A 278 28.30 0.01 -18.39
N LYS A 279 27.81 -0.34 -19.57
CA LYS A 279 26.51 0.06 -20.11
C LYS A 279 25.79 -1.17 -20.60
N PHE A 280 24.49 -1.22 -20.38
CA PHE A 280 23.67 -2.31 -20.87
C PHE A 280 23.58 -2.27 -22.40
N GLU A 281 23.95 -3.40 -22.99
CA GLU A 281 23.64 -3.76 -24.37
C GLU A 281 23.05 -5.18 -24.33
N GLY A 282 21.96 -5.41 -25.05
CA GLY A 282 21.33 -6.72 -25.02
C GLY A 282 19.88 -6.71 -25.47
N THR A 283 19.16 -7.72 -25.04
CA THR A 283 17.76 -7.94 -25.38
C THR A 283 16.88 -7.86 -24.13
N SER A 284 15.57 -7.75 -24.34
CA SER A 284 14.61 -7.79 -23.26
C SER A 284 13.30 -8.44 -23.70
N ARG A 285 12.59 -9.00 -22.72
CA ARG A 285 11.23 -9.52 -22.93
C ARG A 285 10.35 -9.17 -21.73
N GLU A 286 9.09 -8.88 -22.00
CA GLU A 286 8.07 -8.74 -20.96
C GLU A 286 7.71 -10.11 -20.40
N ILE A 287 7.80 -10.25 -19.07
CA ILE A 287 7.45 -11.48 -18.36
C ILE A 287 5.98 -11.46 -17.97
N LEU A 288 5.54 -10.35 -17.34
CA LEU A 288 4.20 -10.25 -16.75
C LEU A 288 3.75 -8.79 -16.74
N ARG A 289 2.46 -8.58 -17.02
CA ARG A 289 1.79 -7.27 -16.96
C ARG A 289 0.58 -7.35 -16.05
N VAL A 290 0.48 -6.40 -15.13
CA VAL A 290 -0.55 -6.38 -14.09
C VAL A 290 -1.29 -5.05 -14.12
N ASN A 291 -2.61 -5.07 -14.17
CA ASN A 291 -3.43 -3.87 -14.02
C ASN A 291 -3.36 -3.35 -12.57
N ASN A 292 -3.34 -2.04 -12.39
CA ASN A 292 -3.35 -1.39 -11.08
C ASN A 292 -4.39 -0.27 -11.03
N SER A 293 -5.16 -0.20 -9.94
CA SER A 293 -6.25 0.77 -9.80
C SER A 293 -5.80 2.13 -9.29
N SER A 294 -4.57 2.22 -8.79
CA SER A 294 -4.00 3.45 -8.25
C SER A 294 -2.54 3.64 -8.67
N GLN A 295 -1.94 4.71 -8.20
CA GLN A 295 -0.51 5.03 -8.38
C GLN A 295 0.41 4.36 -7.33
N ALA A 296 -0.14 3.56 -6.42
CA ALA A 296 0.57 2.98 -5.29
C ALA A 296 0.44 1.45 -5.24
N HIS A 297 1.15 0.83 -4.31
CA HIS A 297 0.99 -0.56 -3.88
C HIS A 297 1.07 -1.59 -5.00
N GLY A 298 2.03 -1.44 -5.91
CA GLY A 298 2.25 -2.40 -6.98
C GLY A 298 3.50 -3.26 -6.77
N MET A 299 4.20 -3.57 -7.86
CA MET A 299 5.39 -4.43 -7.88
C MET A 299 6.65 -3.66 -7.43
N GLN A 300 6.79 -3.48 -6.12
CA GLN A 300 7.82 -2.61 -5.54
C GLN A 300 9.05 -3.35 -5.00
N GLU A 301 8.98 -4.67 -4.86
CA GLU A 301 10.15 -5.48 -4.51
C GLU A 301 10.32 -6.65 -5.46
N LEU A 302 11.53 -6.80 -5.98
CA LEU A 302 12.04 -7.96 -6.73
C LEU A 302 13.30 -8.46 -6.04
N THR A 303 13.37 -9.74 -5.69
CA THR A 303 14.56 -10.28 -5.02
C THR A 303 14.70 -11.78 -5.24
N PHE A 304 15.95 -12.26 -5.22
CA PHE A 304 16.28 -13.68 -5.12
C PHE A 304 16.73 -13.99 -3.70
N ASN A 305 16.54 -15.23 -3.25
CA ASN A 305 17.05 -15.64 -1.96
C ASN A 305 18.60 -15.65 -1.99
N PRO A 306 19.28 -14.74 -1.26
CA PRO A 306 20.73 -14.63 -1.28
C PRO A 306 21.44 -15.79 -0.56
N ASN A 307 20.70 -16.56 0.25
CA ASN A 307 21.22 -17.68 1.03
C ASN A 307 21.10 -19.01 0.25
N ALA A 308 20.32 -19.03 -0.84
CA ALA A 308 20.12 -20.25 -1.62
C ALA A 308 21.37 -20.63 -2.42
N THR A 309 21.68 -21.92 -2.43
CA THR A 309 22.85 -22.48 -3.11
C THR A 309 22.43 -23.38 -4.26
N LYS A 310 23.02 -23.20 -5.44
CA LYS A 310 22.74 -23.99 -6.63
C LYS A 310 22.93 -25.49 -6.39
N GLY A 311 21.91 -26.25 -6.78
CA GLY A 311 21.91 -27.72 -6.68
C GLY A 311 21.69 -28.28 -5.27
N ARG A 312 21.59 -27.42 -4.25
CA ARG A 312 21.26 -27.81 -2.87
C ARG A 312 19.85 -27.33 -2.47
N ASP A 313 19.54 -26.10 -2.81
CA ASP A 313 18.31 -25.46 -2.34
C ASP A 313 17.34 -25.27 -3.51
N GLU A 314 16.10 -25.74 -3.35
CA GLU A 314 15.03 -25.61 -4.36
C GLU A 314 14.69 -24.16 -4.69
N ASP A 315 15.03 -23.25 -3.78
CA ASP A 315 14.76 -21.82 -3.87
C ASP A 315 15.78 -21.06 -4.74
N TYR A 316 16.87 -21.73 -5.15
CA TYR A 316 17.91 -21.09 -5.96
C TYR A 316 17.39 -20.67 -7.34
N GLY A 317 17.57 -19.38 -7.66
CA GLY A 317 17.14 -18.81 -8.94
C GLY A 317 15.65 -18.55 -9.07
N LEU A 318 14.87 -18.71 -7.98
CA LEU A 318 13.47 -18.32 -7.95
C LEU A 318 13.33 -16.85 -7.58
N LEU A 319 12.53 -16.12 -8.36
CA LEU A 319 12.29 -14.70 -8.16
C LEU A 319 11.08 -14.48 -7.24
N TYR A 320 11.31 -13.78 -6.14
CA TYR A 320 10.28 -13.29 -5.24
C TYR A 320 9.86 -11.88 -5.63
N ILE A 321 8.55 -11.62 -5.56
CA ILE A 321 7.92 -10.37 -6.00
C ILE A 321 6.94 -9.94 -4.93
N GLY A 322 7.18 -8.79 -4.30
CA GLY A 322 6.21 -8.14 -3.44
C GLY A 322 5.22 -7.33 -4.27
N TYR A 323 3.94 -7.68 -4.20
CA TYR A 323 2.86 -6.98 -4.88
C TYR A 323 1.77 -6.58 -3.89
N GLY A 324 1.53 -5.28 -3.75
CA GLY A 324 0.51 -4.77 -2.85
C GLY A 324 -0.92 -4.89 -3.37
N ASP A 325 -1.84 -4.26 -2.69
CA ASP A 325 -3.27 -4.30 -3.02
C ASP A 325 -3.66 -3.46 -4.25
N GLY A 326 -2.71 -2.70 -4.81
CA GLY A 326 -2.98 -1.80 -5.95
C GLY A 326 -3.93 -0.65 -5.63
N GLY A 327 -4.23 -0.40 -4.35
CA GLY A 327 -5.23 0.56 -3.88
C GLY A 327 -6.66 0.06 -4.09
N THR A 328 -6.88 -1.22 -4.34
CA THR A 328 -8.22 -1.76 -4.64
C THR A 328 -9.14 -1.69 -3.44
N ALA A 329 -8.64 -1.97 -2.23
CA ALA A 329 -9.44 -1.90 -1.01
C ALA A 329 -9.95 -0.46 -0.75
N GLU A 330 -9.07 0.54 -0.85
CA GLU A 330 -9.44 1.96 -0.70
C GLU A 330 -10.41 2.45 -1.78
N ASN A 331 -10.33 1.87 -2.98
CA ASN A 331 -11.23 2.19 -4.08
C ASN A 331 -12.59 1.44 -4.00
N GLY A 332 -12.87 0.77 -2.88
CA GLY A 332 -14.15 0.10 -2.62
C GLY A 332 -14.27 -1.32 -3.17
N PHE A 333 -13.14 -1.98 -3.46
CA PHE A 333 -13.07 -3.35 -3.95
C PHE A 333 -12.16 -4.22 -3.06
N PRO A 334 -12.47 -4.35 -1.76
CA PRO A 334 -11.64 -5.11 -0.84
C PRO A 334 -11.57 -6.61 -1.18
N GLU A 335 -12.54 -7.15 -1.91
CA GLU A 335 -12.57 -8.54 -2.38
C GLU A 335 -11.43 -8.86 -3.36
N ILE A 336 -10.89 -7.87 -4.07
CA ILE A 336 -9.72 -8.04 -4.93
C ILE A 336 -8.48 -8.33 -4.08
N SER A 337 -8.38 -7.74 -2.90
CA SER A 337 -7.32 -8.00 -1.93
C SER A 337 -7.64 -9.21 -1.05
N ASN A 338 -8.90 -9.36 -0.59
CA ASN A 338 -9.35 -10.48 0.23
C ASN A 338 -9.81 -11.66 -0.64
N HIS A 339 -8.93 -12.16 -1.48
CA HIS A 339 -9.25 -13.17 -2.52
C HIS A 339 -9.11 -14.63 -2.07
N GLY A 340 -8.71 -14.89 -0.83
CA GLY A 340 -8.54 -16.26 -0.31
C GLY A 340 -7.53 -17.11 -1.09
N GLY A 341 -6.54 -16.48 -1.73
CA GLY A 341 -5.53 -17.13 -2.58
C GLY A 341 -5.92 -17.31 -4.05
N LYS A 342 -7.10 -16.87 -4.48
CA LYS A 342 -7.54 -16.98 -5.89
C LYS A 342 -6.97 -15.89 -6.80
N GLY A 343 -6.69 -14.71 -6.24
CA GLY A 343 -6.10 -13.56 -6.92
C GLY A 343 -4.60 -13.46 -6.73
N MET A 344 -4.00 -12.41 -7.28
CA MET A 344 -2.56 -12.14 -7.19
C MET A 344 -2.20 -10.81 -6.50
N TYR A 345 -3.19 -9.99 -6.17
CA TYR A 345 -3.00 -8.75 -5.40
C TYR A 345 -2.70 -9.05 -3.93
N SER A 346 -2.18 -8.08 -3.20
CA SER A 346 -1.96 -8.23 -1.75
C SER A 346 -1.11 -9.44 -1.38
N SER A 347 -0.03 -9.71 -2.11
CA SER A 347 0.68 -10.98 -1.96
C SER A 347 2.17 -10.93 -2.30
N ILE A 348 2.88 -11.94 -1.85
CA ILE A 348 4.24 -12.26 -2.27
C ILE A 348 4.13 -13.42 -3.26
N TRP A 349 4.66 -13.22 -4.45
CA TRP A 349 4.76 -14.25 -5.48
C TRP A 349 6.14 -14.86 -5.48
N ARG A 350 6.22 -16.13 -5.87
CA ARG A 350 7.48 -16.80 -6.18
C ARG A 350 7.36 -17.50 -7.52
N ILE A 351 8.20 -17.10 -8.48
CA ILE A 351 8.19 -17.62 -9.84
C ILE A 351 9.58 -18.14 -10.24
N ASP A 352 9.60 -19.10 -11.17
CA ASP A 352 10.79 -19.47 -11.92
C ASP A 352 10.86 -18.62 -13.20
N PRO A 353 11.72 -17.60 -13.28
CA PRO A 353 11.76 -16.71 -14.43
C PRO A 353 12.24 -17.41 -15.71
N LEU A 354 12.87 -18.59 -15.61
CA LEU A 354 13.35 -19.38 -16.74
C LEU A 354 12.34 -20.46 -17.19
N GLY A 355 11.32 -20.74 -16.38
CA GLY A 355 10.28 -21.72 -16.66
C GLY A 355 9.24 -21.25 -17.69
N LYS A 356 8.24 -22.12 -17.96
CA LYS A 356 7.17 -21.85 -18.94
C LYS A 356 5.79 -22.33 -18.50
N THR A 357 5.63 -22.74 -17.24
CA THR A 357 4.39 -23.32 -16.72
C THR A 357 3.40 -22.27 -16.15
N GLY A 358 3.81 -20.99 -16.13
CA GLY A 358 2.98 -19.89 -15.68
C GLY A 358 1.84 -19.56 -16.66
N ARG A 359 0.91 -18.72 -16.22
CA ARG A 359 -0.36 -18.41 -16.91
C ARG A 359 -0.24 -17.91 -18.35
N ASN A 360 0.89 -17.30 -18.72
CA ASN A 360 1.15 -16.77 -20.06
C ASN A 360 2.29 -17.50 -20.80
N GLY A 361 2.87 -18.55 -20.20
CA GLY A 361 3.96 -19.35 -20.78
C GLY A 361 5.33 -18.65 -20.82
N LYS A 362 5.48 -17.48 -20.15
CA LYS A 362 6.71 -16.68 -20.17
C LYS A 362 7.57 -16.87 -18.91
N TYR A 363 7.07 -17.54 -17.91
CA TYR A 363 7.75 -17.93 -16.66
C TYR A 363 7.18 -19.25 -16.17
N GLY A 364 7.78 -19.84 -15.13
CA GLY A 364 7.33 -21.07 -14.51
C GLY A 364 6.73 -20.86 -13.13
N ILE A 365 5.86 -21.77 -12.73
CA ILE A 365 5.39 -21.92 -11.36
C ILE A 365 6.24 -23.03 -10.72
N PRO A 366 7.06 -22.72 -9.69
CA PRO A 366 7.84 -23.72 -8.99
C PRO A 366 6.96 -24.81 -8.39
N ALA A 367 7.35 -26.08 -8.54
CA ALA A 367 6.59 -27.21 -8.00
C ALA A 367 6.50 -27.18 -6.46
N SER A 368 7.44 -26.51 -5.81
CA SER A 368 7.50 -26.28 -4.36
C SER A 368 6.66 -25.06 -3.89
N ASN A 369 5.96 -24.37 -4.78
CA ASN A 369 5.02 -23.34 -4.34
C ASN A 369 3.83 -23.99 -3.61
N PRO A 370 3.33 -23.34 -2.54
CA PRO A 370 2.26 -23.92 -1.71
C PRO A 370 0.98 -24.22 -2.49
N PHE A 371 0.74 -23.47 -3.57
CA PHE A 371 -0.47 -23.61 -4.39
C PHE A 371 -0.21 -24.09 -5.82
N ALA A 372 1.01 -24.58 -6.12
CA ALA A 372 1.41 -25.03 -7.48
C ALA A 372 0.45 -26.07 -8.10
N LYS A 373 -0.16 -26.91 -7.28
CA LYS A 373 -1.10 -27.98 -7.70
C LYS A 373 -2.57 -27.62 -7.43
N SER A 374 -2.85 -26.42 -6.89
CA SER A 374 -4.21 -26.01 -6.59
C SER A 374 -4.98 -25.68 -7.88
N LYS A 375 -6.27 -26.08 -7.92
CA LYS A 375 -7.20 -25.68 -8.99
C LYS A 375 -7.90 -24.36 -8.68
N ASP A 376 -7.94 -23.99 -7.38
CA ASP A 376 -8.73 -22.87 -6.88
C ASP A 376 -7.88 -21.68 -6.43
N LYS A 377 -6.55 -21.85 -6.32
CA LYS A 377 -5.63 -20.82 -5.90
C LYS A 377 -4.56 -20.54 -6.97
N ALA A 378 -4.07 -19.31 -7.02
CA ALA A 378 -3.03 -18.95 -7.96
C ALA A 378 -1.70 -19.61 -7.58
N GLY A 379 -1.12 -20.35 -8.52
CA GLY A 379 0.10 -21.13 -8.28
C GLY A 379 1.35 -20.28 -8.04
N GLU A 380 1.32 -19.03 -8.45
CA GLU A 380 2.39 -18.05 -8.26
C GLU A 380 2.54 -17.59 -6.80
N LEU A 381 1.48 -17.71 -5.98
CA LEU A 381 1.46 -17.23 -4.61
C LEU A 381 2.41 -18.01 -3.71
N TYR A 382 3.23 -17.29 -2.98
CA TYR A 382 4.00 -17.80 -1.85
C TYR A 382 3.29 -17.53 -0.52
N ALA A 383 2.79 -16.28 -0.33
CA ALA A 383 1.98 -15.84 0.81
C ALA A 383 1.05 -14.70 0.37
N TYR A 384 -0.03 -14.43 1.10
CA TYR A 384 -1.00 -13.42 0.73
C TYR A 384 -1.66 -12.73 1.93
N GLY A 385 -2.34 -11.62 1.70
CA GLY A 385 -2.99 -10.82 2.75
C GLY A 385 -2.11 -9.69 3.27
N PHE A 386 -1.34 -9.05 2.38
CA PHE A 386 -0.53 -7.87 2.65
C PHE A 386 -1.16 -6.62 2.02
N ARG A 387 -0.98 -5.47 2.66
CA ARG A 387 -1.39 -4.21 2.02
C ARG A 387 -0.37 -3.75 0.98
N ASN A 388 0.89 -3.62 1.39
CA ASN A 388 1.99 -3.20 0.50
C ASN A 388 3.33 -3.77 0.99
N PRO A 389 3.64 -5.04 0.68
CA PRO A 389 4.90 -5.68 1.08
C PRO A 389 6.07 -5.08 0.30
N ASN A 390 6.63 -3.99 0.82
CA ASN A 390 7.57 -3.13 0.10
C ASN A 390 9.04 -3.53 0.20
N ARG A 391 9.37 -4.45 1.11
CA ARG A 391 10.69 -5.07 1.23
C ARG A 391 10.53 -6.52 1.66
N ILE A 392 11.24 -7.41 0.97
CA ILE A 392 11.35 -8.84 1.28
C ILE A 392 12.83 -9.13 1.55
N PHE A 393 13.12 -9.83 2.65
CA PHE A 393 14.50 -10.13 3.02
C PHE A 393 14.59 -11.45 3.79
N TRP A 394 15.79 -12.04 3.79
CA TRP A 394 16.13 -13.21 4.60
C TRP A 394 17.11 -12.82 5.69
N ASP A 395 16.93 -13.43 6.86
CA ASP A 395 17.96 -13.39 7.88
C ASP A 395 19.07 -14.41 7.62
N GLU A 396 20.09 -14.43 8.46
CA GLU A 396 21.23 -15.35 8.34
C GLU A 396 20.83 -16.82 8.56
N SER A 397 19.72 -17.10 9.24
CA SER A 397 19.20 -18.45 9.45
C SER A 397 18.31 -18.94 8.29
N GLY A 398 18.09 -18.11 7.27
CA GLY A 398 17.25 -18.42 6.11
C GLY A 398 15.76 -18.20 6.33
N ARG A 399 15.35 -17.53 7.44
CA ARG A 399 13.95 -17.16 7.65
C ARG A 399 13.60 -15.96 6.76
N LEU A 400 12.45 -16.05 6.13
CA LEU A 400 11.92 -15.00 5.25
C LEU A 400 11.08 -14.02 6.04
N PHE A 401 11.30 -12.72 5.79
CA PHE A 401 10.54 -11.63 6.37
C PHE A 401 10.08 -10.64 5.29
N ALA A 402 9.03 -9.90 5.59
CA ALA A 402 8.60 -8.75 4.80
C ALA A 402 8.19 -7.60 5.71
N THR A 403 8.50 -6.36 5.27
CA THR A 403 7.88 -5.16 5.84
C THR A 403 6.64 -4.81 5.04
N ASP A 404 5.53 -4.54 5.71
CA ASP A 404 4.25 -4.20 5.10
C ASP A 404 3.78 -2.83 5.58
N ILE A 405 3.57 -1.90 4.63
CA ILE A 405 3.06 -0.56 4.94
C ILE A 405 1.57 -0.65 5.22
N GLY A 406 1.20 -0.26 6.43
CA GLY A 406 -0.18 -0.24 6.90
C GLY A 406 -1.05 0.85 6.28
N GLN A 407 -2.32 0.86 6.67
CA GLN A 407 -3.31 1.78 6.08
C GLN A 407 -3.27 3.15 6.75
N HIS A 408 -3.55 3.19 8.04
CA HIS A 408 -3.66 4.45 8.80
C HIS A 408 -3.13 4.35 10.22
N SER A 409 -2.78 3.16 10.69
CA SER A 409 -2.56 2.99 12.12
C SER A 409 -1.37 2.11 12.48
N ILE A 410 -1.11 1.02 11.75
CA ILE A 410 -0.12 0.01 12.13
C ILE A 410 0.82 -0.32 10.97
N GLU A 411 2.11 -0.26 11.24
CA GLU A 411 3.19 -0.72 10.37
C GLU A 411 3.73 -2.07 10.84
N GLU A 412 4.12 -2.96 9.91
CA GLU A 412 4.36 -4.35 10.23
C GLU A 412 5.71 -4.88 9.73
N ILE A 413 6.31 -5.76 10.54
CA ILE A 413 7.32 -6.72 10.08
C ILE A 413 6.72 -8.12 10.24
N ASN A 414 6.58 -8.82 9.15
CA ASN A 414 5.98 -10.15 9.09
C ASN A 414 7.03 -11.22 8.87
N ARG A 415 7.02 -12.30 9.66
CA ARG A 415 7.75 -13.53 9.37
C ARG A 415 6.95 -14.34 8.37
N ILE A 416 7.51 -14.58 7.19
CA ILE A 416 6.77 -15.15 6.07
C ILE A 416 6.90 -16.67 6.02
N GLU A 417 5.77 -17.34 6.02
CA GLU A 417 5.63 -18.78 5.86
C GLU A 417 4.82 -19.10 4.59
N ALA A 418 5.24 -20.14 3.88
CA ALA A 418 4.60 -20.54 2.62
C ALA A 418 3.11 -20.89 2.82
N GLY A 419 2.27 -20.33 1.96
CA GLY A 419 0.82 -20.61 1.93
C GLY A 419 -0.02 -19.87 2.97
N GLN A 420 0.58 -19.06 3.83
CA GLN A 420 -0.12 -18.39 4.93
C GLN A 420 -0.80 -17.09 4.49
N PHE A 421 -1.85 -16.72 5.27
CA PHE A 421 -2.64 -15.50 5.12
C PHE A 421 -2.30 -14.50 6.24
N TYR A 422 -2.04 -13.24 5.88
CA TYR A 422 -1.55 -12.18 6.78
C TYR A 422 -2.60 -11.13 7.14
N GLY A 423 -3.85 -11.32 6.73
CA GLY A 423 -5.01 -10.61 7.28
C GLY A 423 -5.53 -9.43 6.48
N TRP A 424 -4.72 -8.73 5.67
CA TRP A 424 -5.23 -7.62 4.86
C TRP A 424 -6.28 -8.10 3.83
N PRO A 425 -7.41 -7.39 3.63
CA PRO A 425 -7.81 -6.09 4.19
C PRO A 425 -8.73 -6.18 5.43
N ILE A 426 -8.84 -7.32 6.09
CA ILE A 426 -9.69 -7.50 7.29
C ILE A 426 -8.93 -7.35 8.61
N ARG A 427 -7.60 -7.22 8.52
CA ARG A 427 -6.69 -6.92 9.64
C ARG A 427 -5.69 -5.86 9.24
N GLU A 428 -5.32 -5.03 10.20
CA GLU A 428 -4.16 -4.16 10.20
C GLU A 428 -3.44 -4.37 11.54
N GLY A 429 -2.25 -4.97 11.49
CA GLY A 429 -1.63 -5.52 12.69
C GLY A 429 -2.48 -6.57 13.38
N ARG A 430 -2.49 -6.53 14.71
CA ARG A 430 -3.33 -7.37 15.58
C ARG A 430 -4.68 -6.72 15.88
N PHE A 431 -5.26 -6.04 14.90
CA PHE A 431 -6.54 -5.34 15.02
C PHE A 431 -7.45 -5.67 13.85
N VAL A 432 -8.75 -5.66 14.11
CA VAL A 432 -9.77 -5.75 13.06
C VAL A 432 -9.87 -4.41 12.37
N ILE A 433 -9.84 -4.42 11.05
CA ILE A 433 -10.22 -3.29 10.21
C ILE A 433 -11.45 -3.68 9.40
N ASN A 434 -12.42 -2.77 9.30
CA ASN A 434 -13.60 -3.02 8.48
C ASN A 434 -13.36 -2.48 7.06
N PRO A 435 -13.06 -3.36 6.08
CA PRO A 435 -12.77 -2.91 4.71
C PRO A 435 -14.00 -2.36 3.99
N TYR A 436 -15.19 -2.52 4.57
CA TYR A 436 -16.48 -2.01 4.07
C TYR A 436 -16.98 -0.82 4.88
N GLY A 437 -16.19 -0.29 5.81
CA GLY A 437 -16.52 0.85 6.65
C GLY A 437 -15.44 1.92 6.63
N SER A 438 -15.02 2.37 7.81
CA SER A 438 -13.92 3.32 7.94
C SER A 438 -12.57 2.60 8.09
N PHE A 439 -11.68 2.79 7.14
CA PHE A 439 -10.28 2.33 7.25
C PHE A 439 -9.47 3.04 8.36
N ARG A 440 -10.04 4.03 9.03
CA ARG A 440 -9.41 4.74 10.16
C ARG A 440 -9.78 4.17 11.52
N SER A 441 -10.71 3.21 11.55
CA SER A 441 -11.23 2.63 12.78
C SER A 441 -10.70 1.23 12.96
N LEU A 442 -9.92 1.01 14.00
CA LEU A 442 -9.44 -0.31 14.40
C LEU A 442 -10.22 -0.81 15.63
N TYR A 443 -10.43 -2.12 15.68
CA TYR A 443 -11.19 -2.79 16.72
C TYR A 443 -10.39 -3.95 17.31
N PRO A 444 -10.62 -4.33 18.56
CA PRO A 444 -10.00 -5.51 19.17
C PRO A 444 -10.30 -6.79 18.40
N LEU A 445 -9.41 -7.76 18.51
CA LEU A 445 -9.63 -9.10 17.95
C LEU A 445 -10.84 -9.77 18.63
N PRO A 446 -11.74 -10.40 17.87
CA PRO A 446 -12.88 -11.13 18.44
C PRO A 446 -12.44 -12.46 19.09
N ALA A 447 -13.32 -13.05 19.90
CA ALA A 447 -13.16 -14.43 20.33
C ALA A 447 -13.27 -15.38 19.13
N GLY A 448 -12.44 -16.44 19.10
CA GLY A 448 -12.38 -17.37 17.97
C GLY A 448 -11.53 -16.88 16.80
N GLU A 449 -10.67 -15.91 17.02
CA GLU A 449 -9.78 -15.34 16.00
C GLU A 449 -8.87 -16.40 15.36
N GLU A 450 -8.45 -17.40 16.13
CA GLU A 450 -7.61 -18.52 15.69
C GLU A 450 -8.22 -19.35 14.56
N ASP A 451 -9.54 -19.38 14.45
CA ASP A 451 -10.28 -20.14 13.42
C ASP A 451 -10.06 -19.56 12.01
N LEU A 452 -9.68 -18.30 11.91
CA LEU A 452 -9.41 -17.64 10.63
C LEU A 452 -8.04 -17.99 10.03
N GLY A 453 -7.14 -18.61 10.81
CA GLY A 453 -5.81 -19.02 10.37
C GLY A 453 -4.93 -17.86 9.92
N ILE A 454 -5.15 -16.65 10.45
CA ILE A 454 -4.37 -15.46 10.14
C ILE A 454 -3.02 -15.54 10.86
N ARG A 455 -1.95 -15.19 10.13
CA ARG A 455 -0.62 -14.96 10.71
C ARG A 455 -0.44 -13.49 11.05
N TYR A 456 -0.17 -13.25 12.33
CA TYR A 456 0.06 -11.90 12.85
C TYR A 456 1.51 -11.48 12.74
N PRO A 457 1.78 -10.16 12.66
CA PRO A 457 3.14 -9.65 12.54
C PRO A 457 4.04 -10.09 13.69
N PHE A 458 5.33 -10.29 13.35
CA PHE A 458 6.41 -10.47 14.30
C PHE A 458 6.64 -9.19 15.14
N LEU A 459 6.59 -8.03 14.48
CA LEU A 459 6.62 -6.71 15.10
C LEU A 459 5.55 -5.84 14.45
N GLN A 460 4.86 -5.05 15.28
CA GLN A 460 3.95 -4.00 14.84
C GLN A 460 4.25 -2.70 15.58
N LEU A 461 4.13 -1.56 14.88
CA LEU A 461 4.31 -0.22 15.42
C LEU A 461 3.14 0.67 15.00
N GLU A 462 2.73 1.55 15.92
CA GLU A 462 1.66 2.51 15.66
C GLU A 462 2.17 3.73 14.87
N HIS A 463 1.31 4.40 14.11
CA HIS A 463 1.67 5.56 13.27
C HIS A 463 2.16 6.78 14.06
N ASP A 464 2.01 6.85 15.36
CA ASP A 464 2.66 7.88 16.20
C ASP A 464 4.17 7.64 16.34
N GLU A 465 4.64 6.40 16.12
CA GLU A 465 6.05 6.05 16.09
C GLU A 465 6.63 6.01 14.67
N LEU A 466 5.88 5.49 13.70
CA LEU A 466 6.36 5.15 12.35
C LEU A 466 5.19 5.20 11.36
N VAL A 467 5.18 6.17 10.44
CA VAL A 467 4.05 6.42 9.52
C VAL A 467 4.07 5.55 8.27
N ALA A 468 5.26 5.20 7.78
CA ALA A 468 5.43 4.35 6.60
C ALA A 468 6.75 3.57 6.69
N ILE A 469 6.66 2.29 6.98
CA ILE A 469 7.83 1.44 7.18
C ILE A 469 8.62 1.26 5.88
N ILE A 470 9.94 1.35 5.98
CA ILE A 470 10.87 0.84 4.98
C ILE A 470 11.83 -0.14 5.64
N GLY A 471 11.85 -1.37 5.14
CA GLY A 471 12.82 -2.38 5.55
C GLY A 471 14.21 -2.07 5.00
N GLY A 472 15.20 -2.35 5.82
CA GLY A 472 16.61 -2.37 5.47
C GLY A 472 17.14 -3.79 5.39
N TYR A 473 18.15 -4.07 6.20
CA TYR A 473 18.91 -5.32 6.16
C TYR A 473 19.27 -5.78 7.59
N VAL A 474 19.63 -7.05 7.73
CA VAL A 474 20.30 -7.53 8.94
C VAL A 474 21.76 -7.08 8.91
N VAL A 475 22.18 -6.32 9.92
CA VAL A 475 23.52 -5.73 10.01
C VAL A 475 24.53 -6.82 10.44
N ASN A 476 25.68 -6.90 9.77
CA ASN A 476 26.68 -7.95 10.02
C ASN A 476 27.86 -7.51 10.91
N SER A 477 27.94 -6.23 11.28
CA SER A 477 29.06 -5.67 12.06
C SER A 477 28.58 -4.57 13.01
N GLY A 478 29.47 -4.16 13.91
CA GLY A 478 29.26 -3.04 14.84
C GLY A 478 28.19 -3.22 15.89
N PRO A 479 27.75 -2.09 16.49
CA PRO A 479 26.79 -2.11 17.60
C PRO A 479 25.42 -2.69 17.26
N LEU A 480 25.05 -2.70 15.96
CA LEU A 480 23.80 -3.26 15.46
C LEU A 480 23.96 -4.66 14.86
N LYS A 481 25.10 -5.33 15.05
CA LYS A 481 25.33 -6.67 14.52
C LYS A 481 24.21 -7.65 14.91
N GLY A 482 23.69 -8.39 13.92
CA GLY A 482 22.60 -9.36 14.06
C GLY A 482 21.22 -8.74 14.21
N LYS A 483 21.10 -7.40 14.22
CA LYS A 483 19.83 -6.70 14.27
C LYS A 483 19.32 -6.37 12.87
N PHE A 484 18.02 -6.46 12.67
CA PHE A 484 17.37 -5.93 11.48
C PHE A 484 17.11 -4.44 11.65
N VAL A 485 17.65 -3.62 10.75
CA VAL A 485 17.40 -2.19 10.73
C VAL A 485 16.25 -1.87 9.78
N PHE A 486 15.45 -0.88 10.15
CA PHE A 486 14.34 -0.36 9.36
C PHE A 486 14.12 1.12 9.71
N GLY A 487 13.19 1.77 9.04
CA GLY A 487 12.97 3.19 9.30
C GLY A 487 11.65 3.71 8.79
N ASP A 488 11.38 4.97 9.11
CA ASP A 488 10.23 5.72 8.64
C ASP A 488 10.57 6.48 7.36
N VAL A 489 9.84 6.19 6.30
CA VAL A 489 10.07 6.82 4.98
C VAL A 489 10.03 8.35 5.08
N PRO A 490 8.94 8.99 5.58
CA PRO A 490 8.85 10.45 5.56
C PRO A 490 9.80 11.14 6.53
N SER A 491 9.89 10.69 7.77
CA SER A 491 10.66 11.39 8.80
C SER A 491 12.16 11.04 8.81
N GLY A 492 12.49 9.84 8.32
CA GLY A 492 13.86 9.32 8.43
C GLY A 492 14.22 8.82 9.83
N ARG A 493 13.26 8.62 10.75
CA ARG A 493 13.55 7.94 12.03
C ARG A 493 14.06 6.53 11.77
N LEU A 494 15.04 6.11 12.53
CA LEU A 494 15.77 4.86 12.34
C LEU A 494 15.50 3.92 13.52
N PHE A 495 15.21 2.66 13.21
CA PHE A 495 14.85 1.63 14.17
C PHE A 495 15.66 0.37 13.92
N PHE A 496 15.71 -0.49 14.94
CA PHE A 496 16.16 -1.86 14.80
C PHE A 496 15.36 -2.80 15.69
N VAL A 497 15.40 -4.09 15.37
CA VAL A 497 14.80 -5.17 16.15
C VAL A 497 15.67 -6.42 16.07
N ASP A 498 15.66 -7.23 17.14
CA ASP A 498 16.31 -8.56 17.14
C ASP A 498 15.34 -9.62 16.64
N LEU A 499 15.56 -10.14 15.45
CA LEU A 499 14.69 -11.17 14.85
C LEU A 499 14.84 -12.56 15.52
N ASN A 500 15.82 -12.76 16.40
CA ASN A 500 16.06 -14.02 17.09
C ASN A 500 15.34 -14.10 18.45
N VAL A 501 14.72 -13.02 18.88
CA VAL A 501 13.99 -12.93 20.15
C VAL A 501 12.52 -12.76 19.85
N ASP A 502 11.71 -13.75 20.18
CA ASP A 502 10.27 -13.65 20.04
C ASP A 502 9.72 -12.52 20.92
N ASN A 503 8.76 -11.74 20.39
CA ASN A 503 8.24 -10.51 21.01
C ASN A 503 9.31 -9.44 21.28
N SER A 504 10.40 -9.44 20.52
CA SER A 504 11.41 -8.40 20.59
C SER A 504 10.80 -7.02 20.35
N GLN A 505 11.12 -6.06 21.21
CA GLN A 505 10.70 -4.67 21.04
C GLN A 505 11.66 -3.94 20.11
N ALA A 506 11.13 -3.06 19.29
CA ALA A 506 11.94 -2.15 18.48
C ALA A 506 12.61 -1.10 19.39
N GLN A 507 13.80 -0.68 18.98
CA GLN A 507 14.49 0.47 19.57
C GLN A 507 14.91 1.43 18.46
N THR A 508 15.02 2.73 18.78
CA THR A 508 15.60 3.71 17.86
C THR A 508 17.11 3.76 17.96
N TRP A 509 17.76 4.17 16.89
CA TRP A 509 19.14 4.57 16.85
C TRP A 509 19.27 5.89 16.10
N GLY A 510 20.33 6.64 16.39
CA GLY A 510 20.55 7.94 15.82
C GLY A 510 21.82 8.03 14.99
N ILE A 511 22.03 9.18 14.37
CA ILE A 511 23.17 9.43 13.50
C ILE A 511 24.04 10.58 14.02
N ARG A 512 25.32 10.51 13.61
CA ARG A 512 26.24 11.65 13.59
C ARG A 512 26.69 11.92 12.17
N TYR A 513 26.98 13.15 11.87
CA TYR A 513 27.61 13.55 10.63
C TYR A 513 28.68 14.58 10.94
N GLN A 514 29.92 14.31 10.53
CA GLN A 514 31.11 15.12 10.86
C GLN A 514 31.27 15.29 12.40
N GLY A 515 31.01 14.21 13.15
CA GLY A 515 31.10 14.15 14.60
C GLY A 515 29.93 14.82 15.36
N LYS A 516 28.98 15.45 14.67
CA LYS A 516 27.83 16.14 15.28
C LYS A 516 26.59 15.25 15.21
N GLU A 517 25.93 15.05 16.34
CA GLU A 517 24.63 14.37 16.41
C GLU A 517 23.55 15.24 15.76
N MET A 518 22.74 14.63 14.89
CA MET A 518 21.63 15.30 14.22
C MET A 518 20.60 14.28 13.71
N SER A 519 19.42 14.75 13.33
CA SER A 519 18.42 13.97 12.64
C SER A 519 18.70 13.91 11.12
N LEU A 520 18.12 12.92 10.44
CA LEU A 520 18.19 12.86 8.97
C LEU A 520 17.47 14.06 8.31
N LYS A 521 16.43 14.63 8.92
CA LYS A 521 15.79 15.86 8.43
C LYS A 521 16.76 17.04 8.42
N GLU A 522 17.49 17.22 9.52
CA GLU A 522 18.52 18.27 9.60
C GLU A 522 19.65 18.04 8.60
N LEU A 523 20.11 16.78 8.43
CA LEU A 523 21.15 16.42 7.47
C LEU A 523 20.72 16.68 6.02
N VAL A 524 19.47 16.34 5.69
CA VAL A 524 18.90 16.55 4.34
C VAL A 524 18.48 18.01 4.11
N GLY A 525 18.23 18.77 5.19
CA GLY A 525 17.78 20.16 5.14
C GLY A 525 16.32 20.32 4.66
N GLN A 526 15.48 19.33 4.91
CA GLN A 526 14.08 19.30 4.49
C GLN A 526 13.22 18.56 5.54
N ASP A 527 11.93 18.91 5.62
CA ASP A 527 10.98 18.26 6.53
C ASP A 527 10.69 16.80 6.17
N ARG A 528 10.96 16.41 4.93
CA ARG A 528 10.76 15.06 4.41
C ARG A 528 12.06 14.46 3.89
N VAL A 529 12.42 13.27 4.36
CA VAL A 529 13.66 12.56 4.01
C VAL A 529 13.48 11.62 2.83
N ASP A 530 12.34 10.92 2.75
CA ASP A 530 12.07 9.82 1.84
C ASP A 530 13.17 8.74 1.90
N LEU A 531 13.36 8.23 3.13
CA LEU A 531 14.39 7.27 3.48
C LEU A 531 14.28 5.97 2.70
N LYS A 532 15.44 5.46 2.26
CA LYS A 532 15.66 4.10 1.76
C LYS A 532 16.98 3.54 2.31
N PHE A 533 17.11 2.22 2.28
CA PHE A 533 18.33 1.52 2.67
C PHE A 533 18.99 0.88 1.47
N GLY A 534 20.33 0.78 1.52
CA GLY A 534 21.15 0.08 0.54
C GLY A 534 22.18 -0.81 1.21
N ILE A 535 22.69 -1.78 0.44
CA ILE A 535 23.73 -2.69 0.89
C ILE A 535 24.71 -2.96 -0.27
N ASP A 536 25.99 -3.14 0.03
CA ASP A 536 27.00 -3.57 -0.94
C ASP A 536 27.35 -5.05 -0.80
N ALA A 537 28.32 -5.52 -1.58
CA ALA A 537 28.80 -6.91 -1.56
C ALA A 537 29.41 -7.32 -0.21
N LYS A 538 29.93 -6.39 0.56
CA LYS A 538 30.51 -6.61 1.88
C LYS A 538 29.45 -6.51 2.99
N LYS A 539 28.19 -6.36 2.60
CA LYS A 539 27.05 -6.12 3.48
C LYS A 539 27.18 -4.83 4.31
N GLN A 540 27.91 -3.84 3.78
CA GLN A 540 27.99 -2.51 4.36
C GLN A 540 26.62 -1.82 4.22
N LEU A 541 26.13 -1.22 5.29
CA LEU A 541 24.85 -0.53 5.33
C LEU A 541 24.96 0.92 4.79
N TYR A 542 23.97 1.31 4.00
CA TYR A 542 23.83 2.68 3.47
C TYR A 542 22.43 3.22 3.74
N LEU A 543 22.35 4.52 4.01
CA LEU A 543 21.10 5.29 4.06
C LEU A 543 21.00 6.14 2.81
N MET A 544 19.83 6.14 2.19
CA MET A 544 19.57 6.90 0.96
C MET A 544 18.40 7.86 1.20
N SER A 545 18.53 9.11 0.78
CA SER A 545 17.43 10.07 0.78
C SER A 545 17.05 10.43 -0.65
N LYS A 546 15.80 10.15 -1.02
CA LYS A 546 15.27 10.60 -2.32
C LYS A 546 15.24 12.12 -2.41
N THR A 547 15.02 12.80 -1.30
CA THR A 547 14.80 14.23 -1.23
C THR A 547 15.99 15.01 -1.79
N ASN A 548 17.22 14.67 -1.37
CA ASN A 548 18.46 15.32 -1.85
C ASN A 548 19.30 14.47 -2.81
N GLY A 549 18.87 13.22 -3.10
CA GLY A 549 19.59 12.32 -4.02
C GLY A 549 20.90 11.75 -3.46
N VAL A 550 21.12 11.81 -2.15
CA VAL A 550 22.40 11.43 -1.52
C VAL A 550 22.32 10.03 -0.92
N VAL A 551 23.42 9.32 -1.05
CA VAL A 551 23.72 8.02 -0.40
C VAL A 551 24.77 8.26 0.68
N TYR A 552 24.46 7.89 1.91
CA TYR A 552 25.34 7.96 3.07
C TYR A 552 25.77 6.55 3.49
N GLN A 553 27.05 6.35 3.71
CA GLN A 553 27.57 5.12 4.30
C GLN A 553 27.46 5.22 5.83
N VAL A 554 26.96 4.16 6.47
CA VAL A 554 26.95 4.03 7.92
C VAL A 554 28.33 3.48 8.34
N VAL A 555 29.09 4.23 9.11
CA VAL A 555 30.42 3.82 9.57
C VAL A 555 30.44 3.62 11.08
N GLU A 556 31.24 2.67 11.51
CA GLU A 556 31.46 2.32 12.90
C GLU A 556 32.65 3.14 13.42
N LYS A 557 32.37 4.19 14.19
CA LYS A 557 33.42 4.95 14.89
C LYS A 557 33.10 5.05 16.36
#